data_62c58de468ab96c017cc442f576d10af
#
_entry.id   62c58de468ab96c017cc442f576d10af
#
_cell.length_a   1.000
_cell.length_b   1.000
_cell.length_c   1.000
_cell.angle_alpha   90.00
_cell.angle_beta   90.00
_cell.angle_gamma   90.00
#
_symmetry.space_group_name_H-M   'P 1'
#
loop_
_entity.id
_entity.type
_entity.pdbx_description
1 polymer ?
#
loop_
_entity_poly.entity_id
_entity_poly.type
_entity_poly.pdbx_seq_one_letter_code
_entity_poly.pdbx_strand_id
1 'polypeptide(L)'
;MLERLWREFELEVPPAGHLDQDPHQELGEIAEIAAGGLAFLAEEDGAPLGFALARRAGSRLGRLTDLYVVPDARRGGVAAALVHAVVEALAAQGVEHLDLEVQAANAGARAVYHRWGFAEDVVVLVAPVGSLRERLAPGRHAESFASIHVQTDAVGDVERAVRAFAPRIGSNESAVVGPRNGWVAVYDEVVDEDPTVLVRFARELSSRMGAVVIALSLEVDEVVRMVALDRGGIVDEYLSVPEFYGPLAPGDVIGMAANPTVLARLTGADPQRVREAAPTAASPADLPPARETLASLAAALGLDGAMHGHAGLDADAAG
;
A
#
# COMPACT_ATOMS: atom_id res chain seq x y z
N MET A 1 35.80 -25.01 -1.12
CA MET A 1 34.49 -25.54 -1.55
C MET A 1 33.37 -24.61 -1.16
N LEU A 2 33.17 -24.25 0.08
CA LEU A 2 32.19 -23.28 0.57
C LEU A 2 32.33 -21.91 -0.14
N GLU A 3 33.55 -21.38 -0.25
CA GLU A 3 33.84 -20.11 -0.93
C GLU A 3 33.36 -20.07 -2.40
N ARG A 4 33.41 -21.20 -3.12
CA ARG A 4 32.92 -21.29 -4.50
C ARG A 4 31.39 -21.18 -4.52
N LEU A 5 30.69 -21.96 -3.68
CA LEU A 5 29.23 -21.90 -3.58
C LEU A 5 28.74 -20.55 -3.11
N TRP A 6 29.50 -19.89 -2.23
CA TRP A 6 29.21 -18.53 -1.79
C TRP A 6 29.22 -17.52 -2.93
N ARG A 7 30.22 -17.57 -3.80
CA ARG A 7 30.29 -16.70 -4.98
C ARG A 7 29.13 -16.96 -5.97
N GLU A 8 28.71 -18.22 -6.12
CA GLU A 8 27.55 -18.57 -6.94
C GLU A 8 26.27 -18.01 -6.32
N PHE A 9 26.13 -18.04 -5.00
CA PHE A 9 25.03 -17.48 -4.25
C PHE A 9 24.94 -15.94 -4.40
N GLU A 10 26.05 -15.22 -4.24
CA GLU A 10 26.08 -13.75 -4.41
C GLU A 10 25.67 -13.30 -5.81
N LEU A 11 26.04 -14.06 -6.82
CA LEU A 11 25.63 -13.77 -8.20
C LEU A 11 24.12 -13.96 -8.43
N GLU A 12 23.51 -14.92 -7.74
CA GLU A 12 22.10 -15.24 -7.90
C GLU A 12 21.18 -14.37 -7.01
N VAL A 13 21.64 -14.05 -5.82
CA VAL A 13 20.90 -13.25 -4.84
C VAL A 13 21.73 -12.01 -4.47
N PRO A 14 21.80 -11.01 -5.36
CA PRO A 14 22.54 -9.81 -5.05
C PRO A 14 21.93 -9.10 -3.83
N PRO A 15 22.77 -8.43 -3.02
CA PRO A 15 22.32 -7.67 -1.88
C PRO A 15 21.35 -6.56 -2.29
N ALA A 16 20.57 -6.08 -1.34
CA ALA A 16 19.75 -4.90 -1.56
C ALA A 16 20.65 -3.71 -1.91
N GLY A 17 20.34 -2.97 -2.99
CA GLY A 17 21.20 -1.93 -3.56
C GLY A 17 21.50 -0.72 -2.67
N HIS A 18 20.97 -0.69 -1.44
CA HIS A 18 21.26 0.32 -0.41
C HIS A 18 22.26 -0.19 0.66
N LEU A 19 22.73 -1.44 0.54
CA LEU A 19 23.73 -2.01 1.45
C LEU A 19 25.09 -2.01 0.75
N ASP A 20 26.07 -1.38 1.39
CA ASP A 20 27.46 -1.49 0.98
C ASP A 20 27.98 -2.87 1.45
N GLN A 21 28.50 -3.66 0.52
CA GLN A 21 29.14 -4.94 0.84
C GLN A 21 30.66 -4.80 0.70
N ASP A 22 31.36 -5.26 1.73
CA ASP A 22 32.79 -5.50 1.67
C ASP A 22 33.05 -7.01 1.59
N PRO A 23 33.48 -7.55 0.42
CA PRO A 23 33.74 -8.98 0.26
C PRO A 23 34.73 -9.55 1.25
N HIS A 24 35.69 -8.74 1.78
CA HIS A 24 36.65 -9.17 2.77
C HIS A 24 36.01 -9.33 4.15
N GLN A 25 35.11 -8.47 4.52
CA GLN A 25 34.37 -8.57 5.77
C GLN A 25 33.42 -9.80 5.74
N GLU A 26 32.72 -10.05 4.66
CA GLU A 26 31.85 -11.21 4.49
C GLU A 26 32.58 -12.54 4.59
N LEU A 27 33.74 -12.68 3.93
CA LEU A 27 34.57 -13.88 4.07
C LEU A 27 35.09 -14.08 5.49
N GLY A 28 35.32 -12.98 6.23
CA GLY A 28 35.68 -13.03 7.65
C GLY A 28 34.55 -13.57 8.50
N GLU A 29 33.30 -13.11 8.28
CA GLU A 29 32.11 -13.57 8.98
C GLU A 29 31.80 -15.05 8.70
N ILE A 30 31.98 -15.51 7.45
CA ILE A 30 31.83 -16.92 7.09
C ILE A 30 32.83 -17.78 7.84
N ALA A 31 34.08 -17.33 7.93
CA ALA A 31 35.12 -18.05 8.66
C ALA A 31 34.85 -18.15 10.15
N GLU A 32 34.30 -17.10 10.77
CA GLU A 32 33.88 -17.10 12.17
C GLU A 32 32.70 -18.06 12.41
N ILE A 33 31.68 -18.05 11.52
CA ILE A 33 30.58 -18.99 11.58
C ILE A 33 31.05 -20.44 11.45
N ALA A 34 31.96 -20.70 10.51
CA ALA A 34 32.54 -22.02 10.31
C ALA A 34 33.35 -22.50 11.53
N ALA A 35 34.09 -21.59 12.15
CA ALA A 35 34.81 -21.87 13.39
C ALA A 35 33.86 -22.16 14.57
N GLY A 36 32.69 -21.56 14.60
CA GLY A 36 31.63 -21.82 15.56
C GLY A 36 30.87 -23.14 15.38
N GLY A 37 31.16 -23.88 14.30
CA GLY A 37 30.53 -25.18 14.01
C GLY A 37 29.08 -25.10 13.49
N LEU A 38 28.66 -23.93 13.00
CA LEU A 38 27.29 -23.71 12.47
C LEU A 38 27.32 -23.47 10.95
N ALA A 39 28.32 -23.99 10.25
CA ALA A 39 28.38 -24.03 8.80
C ALA A 39 28.20 -25.49 8.33
N PHE A 40 27.20 -25.71 7.49
CA PHE A 40 26.84 -27.01 6.96
C PHE A 40 26.98 -27.05 5.45
N LEU A 41 27.52 -28.11 4.91
CA LEU A 41 27.71 -28.35 3.49
C LEU A 41 27.00 -29.67 3.10
N ALA A 42 26.15 -29.60 2.08
CA ALA A 42 25.59 -30.82 1.47
C ALA A 42 26.42 -31.24 0.27
N GLU A 43 26.76 -32.53 0.22
CA GLU A 43 27.56 -33.14 -0.85
C GLU A 43 26.93 -34.45 -1.31
N GLU A 44 27.11 -34.77 -2.59
CA GLU A 44 26.81 -36.08 -3.17
C GLU A 44 27.94 -36.48 -4.10
N ASP A 45 28.53 -37.64 -3.87
CA ASP A 45 29.71 -38.18 -4.61
C ASP A 45 30.89 -37.19 -4.73
N GLY A 46 31.12 -36.39 -3.65
CA GLY A 46 32.17 -35.35 -3.61
C GLY A 46 31.83 -34.06 -4.35
N ALA A 47 30.64 -33.95 -4.92
CA ALA A 47 30.14 -32.71 -5.52
C ALA A 47 29.30 -31.91 -4.50
N PRO A 48 29.62 -30.63 -4.24
CA PRO A 48 28.85 -29.81 -3.32
C PRO A 48 27.52 -29.42 -3.94
N LEU A 49 26.42 -29.66 -3.23
CA LEU A 49 25.06 -29.40 -3.62
C LEU A 49 24.48 -28.12 -3.02
N GLY A 50 25.04 -27.66 -1.88
CA GLY A 50 24.56 -26.46 -1.21
C GLY A 50 25.19 -26.28 0.17
N PHE A 51 24.87 -25.16 0.82
CA PHE A 51 25.33 -24.86 2.17
C PHE A 51 24.27 -24.14 2.98
N ALA A 52 24.40 -24.20 4.31
CA ALA A 52 23.69 -23.36 5.25
C ALA A 52 24.66 -22.79 6.29
N LEU A 53 24.53 -21.51 6.59
CA LEU A 53 25.26 -20.81 7.64
C LEU A 53 24.29 -20.34 8.71
N ALA A 54 24.67 -20.47 9.97
CA ALA A 54 23.86 -19.99 11.07
C ALA A 54 24.75 -19.47 12.21
N ARG A 55 24.19 -18.64 13.06
CA ARG A 55 24.83 -18.15 14.27
C ARG A 55 23.86 -18.07 15.44
N ARG A 56 24.38 -18.02 16.65
CA ARG A 56 23.55 -17.61 17.80
C ARG A 56 23.35 -16.10 17.75
N ALA A 57 22.08 -15.66 17.84
CA ALA A 57 21.71 -14.25 17.92
C ALA A 57 21.34 -13.84 19.37
N GLY A 58 21.24 -14.80 20.29
CA GLY A 58 20.95 -14.58 21.70
C GLY A 58 21.03 -15.87 22.50
N SER A 59 20.58 -15.85 23.75
CA SER A 59 20.58 -17.03 24.61
C SER A 59 19.61 -18.12 24.15
N ARG A 60 18.47 -17.71 23.54
CA ARG A 60 17.40 -18.60 23.07
C ARG A 60 17.10 -18.44 21.58
N LEU A 61 17.82 -17.58 20.87
CA LEU A 61 17.60 -17.25 19.47
C LEU A 61 18.83 -17.62 18.64
N GLY A 62 18.62 -18.35 17.56
CA GLY A 62 19.56 -18.57 16.47
C GLY A 62 19.13 -17.80 15.23
N ARG A 63 20.06 -17.52 14.35
CA ARG A 63 19.81 -16.89 13.05
C ARG A 63 20.39 -17.74 11.94
N LEU A 64 19.54 -18.13 10.98
CA LEU A 64 19.98 -18.66 9.70
C LEU A 64 20.41 -17.47 8.83
N THR A 65 21.71 -17.31 8.61
CA THR A 65 22.24 -16.17 7.86
C THR A 65 22.16 -16.42 6.36
N ASP A 66 22.50 -17.64 5.92
CA ASP A 66 22.61 -17.98 4.51
C ASP A 66 22.14 -19.40 4.24
N LEU A 67 21.45 -19.57 3.12
CA LEU A 67 21.02 -20.88 2.62
C LEU A 67 21.08 -20.88 1.09
N TYR A 68 21.89 -21.74 0.54
CA TYR A 68 22.02 -21.90 -0.89
C TYR A 68 22.01 -23.37 -1.31
N VAL A 69 21.34 -23.65 -2.42
CA VAL A 69 21.38 -24.95 -3.10
C VAL A 69 21.58 -24.70 -4.59
N VAL A 70 22.54 -25.39 -5.17
CA VAL A 70 22.83 -25.28 -6.61
C VAL A 70 21.57 -25.60 -7.43
N PRO A 71 21.33 -24.91 -8.55
CA PRO A 71 20.09 -25.03 -9.31
C PRO A 71 19.65 -26.47 -9.61
N ASP A 72 20.58 -27.32 -10.03
CA ASP A 72 20.33 -28.70 -10.43
C ASP A 72 19.93 -29.62 -9.25
N ALA A 73 20.31 -29.24 -8.01
CA ALA A 73 19.99 -30.02 -6.80
C ALA A 73 18.74 -29.50 -6.07
N ARG A 74 18.07 -28.45 -6.61
CA ARG A 74 16.85 -27.91 -6.00
C ARG A 74 15.68 -28.87 -6.14
N ARG A 75 14.70 -28.71 -5.22
CA ARG A 75 13.51 -29.58 -5.12
C ARG A 75 13.78 -31.05 -4.77
N GLY A 76 15.06 -31.41 -4.53
CA GLY A 76 15.50 -32.70 -4.05
C GLY A 76 15.57 -32.84 -2.51
N GLY A 77 15.08 -31.85 -1.74
CA GLY A 77 15.11 -31.90 -0.28
C GLY A 77 16.40 -31.38 0.37
N VAL A 78 17.42 -31.00 -0.41
CA VAL A 78 18.75 -30.56 0.08
C VAL A 78 18.63 -29.36 1.04
N ALA A 79 17.85 -28.36 0.70
CA ALA A 79 17.63 -27.20 1.58
C ALA A 79 17.00 -27.60 2.92
N ALA A 80 16.01 -28.51 2.91
CA ALA A 80 15.38 -28.99 4.14
C ALA A 80 16.36 -29.77 5.01
N ALA A 81 17.23 -30.60 4.42
CA ALA A 81 18.25 -31.34 5.14
C ALA A 81 19.28 -30.39 5.79
N LEU A 82 19.73 -29.36 5.06
CA LEU A 82 20.64 -28.34 5.58
C LEU A 82 20.05 -27.58 6.76
N VAL A 83 18.81 -27.08 6.61
CA VAL A 83 18.13 -26.35 7.70
C VAL A 83 17.85 -27.26 8.89
N HIS A 84 17.52 -28.53 8.65
CA HIS A 84 17.35 -29.51 9.74
C HIS A 84 18.66 -29.67 10.53
N ALA A 85 19.80 -29.78 9.86
CA ALA A 85 21.11 -29.86 10.54
C ALA A 85 21.41 -28.60 11.38
N VAL A 86 21.07 -27.42 10.87
CA VAL A 86 21.17 -26.15 11.63
C VAL A 86 20.28 -26.21 12.88
N VAL A 87 19.00 -26.60 12.72
CA VAL A 87 18.05 -26.69 13.84
C VAL A 87 18.54 -27.63 14.93
N GLU A 88 19.00 -28.84 14.57
CA GLU A 88 19.53 -29.81 15.53
C GLU A 88 20.76 -29.27 16.28
N ALA A 89 21.69 -28.62 15.57
CA ALA A 89 22.89 -28.04 16.18
C ALA A 89 22.57 -26.89 17.14
N LEU A 90 21.61 -26.04 16.79
CA LEU A 90 21.15 -24.95 17.63
C LEU A 90 20.34 -25.44 18.83
N ALA A 91 19.47 -26.45 18.63
CA ALA A 91 18.68 -27.06 19.71
C ALA A 91 19.60 -27.72 20.76
N ALA A 92 20.67 -28.38 20.34
CA ALA A 92 21.70 -28.95 21.24
C ALA A 92 22.40 -27.86 22.10
N GLN A 93 22.38 -26.60 21.68
CA GLN A 93 22.92 -25.45 22.39
C GLN A 93 21.86 -24.71 23.23
N GLY A 94 20.63 -25.23 23.35
CA GLY A 94 19.54 -24.64 24.12
C GLY A 94 18.84 -23.48 23.40
N VAL A 95 18.98 -23.35 22.08
CA VAL A 95 18.27 -22.37 21.28
C VAL A 95 16.85 -22.87 21.06
N GLU A 96 15.84 -21.99 21.25
CA GLU A 96 14.43 -22.33 21.16
C GLU A 96 13.75 -21.75 19.92
N HIS A 97 14.31 -20.70 19.32
CA HIS A 97 13.77 -20.01 18.16
C HIS A 97 14.85 -19.80 17.09
N LEU A 98 14.45 -19.85 15.84
CA LEU A 98 15.29 -19.56 14.68
C LEU A 98 14.65 -18.45 13.86
N ASP A 99 15.39 -17.38 13.60
CA ASP A 99 15.00 -16.33 12.67
C ASP A 99 15.83 -16.36 11.38
N LEU A 100 15.37 -15.68 10.37
CA LEU A 100 16.09 -15.41 9.12
C LEU A 100 15.60 -14.09 8.51
N GLU A 101 16.43 -13.51 7.65
CA GLU A 101 16.05 -12.38 6.82
C GLU A 101 15.91 -12.83 5.36
N VAL A 102 14.85 -12.36 4.70
CA VAL A 102 14.60 -12.66 3.28
C VAL A 102 14.10 -11.41 2.58
N GLN A 103 14.63 -11.15 1.40
CA GLN A 103 14.16 -10.01 0.59
C GLN A 103 12.67 -10.14 0.27
N ALA A 104 11.91 -9.06 0.44
CA ALA A 104 10.46 -9.02 0.19
C ALA A 104 10.10 -9.50 -1.24
N ALA A 105 10.95 -9.20 -2.22
CA ALA A 105 10.78 -9.62 -3.62
C ALA A 105 11.03 -11.12 -3.85
N ASN A 106 11.70 -11.82 -2.92
CA ASN A 106 12.00 -13.26 -3.06
C ASN A 106 10.81 -14.12 -2.63
N ALA A 107 9.73 -14.08 -3.43
CA ALA A 107 8.50 -14.82 -3.16
C ALA A 107 8.72 -16.35 -3.09
N GLY A 108 9.69 -16.87 -3.85
CA GLY A 108 10.05 -18.29 -3.86
C GLY A 108 10.59 -18.76 -2.52
N ALA A 109 11.59 -18.07 -1.96
CA ALA A 109 12.17 -18.39 -0.67
C ALA A 109 11.13 -18.20 0.46
N ARG A 110 10.38 -17.11 0.46
CA ARG A 110 9.30 -16.85 1.44
C ARG A 110 8.29 -17.99 1.48
N ALA A 111 7.82 -18.47 0.33
CA ALA A 111 6.88 -19.60 0.27
C ALA A 111 7.48 -20.91 0.85
N VAL A 112 8.78 -21.14 0.71
CA VAL A 112 9.46 -22.27 1.33
C VAL A 112 9.51 -22.12 2.85
N TYR A 113 9.91 -20.95 3.35
CA TYR A 113 10.00 -20.67 4.79
C TYR A 113 8.64 -20.76 5.49
N HIS A 114 7.57 -20.19 4.91
CA HIS A 114 6.21 -20.36 5.43
C HIS A 114 5.78 -21.82 5.53
N ARG A 115 6.10 -22.64 4.53
CA ARG A 115 5.80 -24.08 4.56
C ARG A 115 6.57 -24.82 5.67
N TRP A 116 7.73 -24.30 6.08
CA TRP A 116 8.51 -24.85 7.21
C TRP A 116 8.08 -24.29 8.56
N GLY A 117 7.07 -23.41 8.60
CA GLY A 117 6.51 -22.87 9.84
C GLY A 117 7.09 -21.52 10.27
N PHE A 118 7.91 -20.88 9.45
CA PHE A 118 8.28 -19.49 9.71
C PHE A 118 7.09 -18.56 9.47
N ALA A 119 6.93 -17.58 10.36
CA ALA A 119 5.96 -16.50 10.24
C ALA A 119 6.70 -15.15 10.20
N GLU A 120 6.08 -14.15 9.61
CA GLU A 120 6.59 -12.77 9.65
C GLU A 120 6.42 -12.21 11.06
N ASP A 121 7.51 -11.76 11.67
CA ASP A 121 7.55 -11.18 13.02
C ASP A 121 7.93 -9.69 12.97
N VAL A 122 8.94 -9.34 12.17
CA VAL A 122 9.42 -7.97 12.00
C VAL A 122 9.47 -7.63 10.52
N VAL A 123 8.97 -6.44 10.16
CA VAL A 123 9.07 -5.89 8.79
C VAL A 123 10.04 -4.71 8.81
N VAL A 124 11.07 -4.78 7.98
CA VAL A 124 12.03 -3.69 7.78
C VAL A 124 11.57 -2.84 6.59
N LEU A 125 11.38 -1.54 6.84
CA LEU A 125 11.04 -0.56 5.81
C LEU A 125 12.27 0.30 5.50
N VAL A 126 12.54 0.53 4.22
CA VAL A 126 13.69 1.32 3.76
C VAL A 126 13.20 2.40 2.81
N ALA A 127 13.69 3.63 3.01
CA ALA A 127 13.42 4.74 2.10
C ALA A 127 14.68 5.57 1.88
N PRO A 128 14.89 6.15 0.67
CA PRO A 128 15.96 7.10 0.43
C PRO A 128 15.83 8.34 1.32
N VAL A 129 16.91 8.75 1.96
CA VAL A 129 16.92 9.93 2.85
C VAL A 129 16.49 11.20 2.11
N GLY A 130 16.85 11.35 0.82
CA GLY A 130 16.40 12.46 -0.02
C GLY A 130 14.88 12.55 -0.10
N SER A 131 14.22 11.42 -0.40
CA SER A 131 12.75 11.35 -0.45
C SER A 131 12.10 11.65 0.89
N LEU A 132 12.65 11.14 2.00
CA LEU A 132 12.16 11.45 3.34
C LEU A 132 12.32 12.93 3.67
N ARG A 133 13.45 13.55 3.31
CA ARG A 133 13.68 14.98 3.51
C ARG A 133 12.65 15.84 2.77
N GLU A 134 12.30 15.46 1.55
CA GLU A 134 11.27 16.15 0.77
C GLU A 134 9.89 15.96 1.36
N ARG A 135 9.52 14.73 1.72
CA ARG A 135 8.20 14.39 2.27
C ARG A 135 7.96 14.96 3.68
N LEU A 136 9.01 15.00 4.51
CA LEU A 136 8.94 15.43 5.90
C LEU A 136 9.44 16.89 6.10
N ALA A 137 9.58 17.68 5.03
CA ALA A 137 10.02 19.05 5.11
C ALA A 137 9.09 19.88 6.03
N PRO A 138 9.63 20.70 6.96
CA PRO A 138 8.81 21.54 7.81
C PRO A 138 7.92 22.48 6.98
N GLY A 139 6.64 22.55 7.29
CA GLY A 139 5.66 23.36 6.57
C GLY A 139 4.98 22.65 5.39
N ARG A 140 5.40 21.44 5.04
CA ARG A 140 4.64 20.57 4.14
C ARG A 140 3.68 19.72 4.98
N HIS A 141 2.53 20.30 5.28
CA HIS A 141 1.42 19.48 5.79
C HIS A 141 0.87 18.71 4.60
N ALA A 142 0.82 17.38 4.72
CA ALA A 142 0.08 16.56 3.76
C ALA A 142 -1.36 17.05 3.78
N GLU A 143 -1.82 17.55 2.64
CA GLU A 143 -3.16 18.11 2.55
C GLU A 143 -4.18 17.00 2.35
N SER A 144 -5.24 17.05 3.14
CA SER A 144 -6.43 16.25 2.91
C SER A 144 -7.60 17.20 2.72
N PHE A 145 -8.45 16.92 1.76
CA PHE A 145 -9.68 17.65 1.57
C PHE A 145 -10.70 16.78 0.82
N ALA A 146 -11.96 17.17 0.89
CA ALA A 146 -13.03 16.44 0.23
C ALA A 146 -14.13 17.37 -0.31
N SER A 147 -14.87 16.84 -1.28
CA SER A 147 -16.04 17.51 -1.86
C SER A 147 -17.14 16.50 -2.15
N ILE A 148 -18.39 16.93 -2.02
CA ILE A 148 -19.56 16.11 -2.33
C ILE A 148 -20.33 16.81 -3.46
N HIS A 149 -20.59 16.12 -4.54
CA HIS A 149 -21.29 16.65 -5.70
C HIS A 149 -22.64 15.95 -5.85
N VAL A 150 -23.72 16.72 -5.76
CA VAL A 150 -25.10 16.24 -5.89
C VAL A 150 -25.61 16.57 -7.28
N GLN A 151 -26.07 15.58 -8.04
CA GLN A 151 -26.58 15.75 -9.40
C GLN A 151 -27.99 16.38 -9.37
N THR A 152 -28.06 17.70 -9.35
CA THR A 152 -29.29 18.49 -9.29
C THR A 152 -29.01 19.97 -9.58
N ASP A 153 -30.04 20.70 -10.04
CA ASP A 153 -30.03 22.16 -10.13
C ASP A 153 -30.73 22.85 -8.92
N ALA A 154 -31.27 22.05 -8.01
CA ALA A 154 -32.08 22.54 -6.88
C ALA A 154 -31.21 22.90 -5.65
N VAL A 155 -30.40 23.97 -5.74
CA VAL A 155 -29.46 24.41 -4.69
C VAL A 155 -30.15 24.55 -3.34
N GLY A 156 -31.32 25.19 -3.26
CA GLY A 156 -32.02 25.39 -1.98
C GLY A 156 -32.52 24.10 -1.31
N ASP A 157 -32.71 23.02 -2.07
CA ASP A 157 -33.05 21.71 -1.50
C ASP A 157 -31.81 21.05 -0.90
N VAL A 158 -30.62 21.17 -1.57
CA VAL A 158 -29.32 20.71 -1.05
C VAL A 158 -28.99 21.48 0.22
N GLU A 159 -29.12 22.81 0.23
CA GLU A 159 -28.84 23.62 1.44
C GLU A 159 -29.71 23.18 2.64
N ARG A 160 -31.01 22.89 2.40
CA ARG A 160 -31.88 22.38 3.47
C ARG A 160 -31.44 21.01 3.97
N ALA A 161 -31.02 20.13 3.07
CA ALA A 161 -30.52 18.80 3.42
C ALA A 161 -29.24 18.89 4.22
N VAL A 162 -28.27 19.72 3.79
CA VAL A 162 -27.00 20.00 4.50
C VAL A 162 -27.28 20.55 5.89
N ARG A 163 -28.05 21.62 6.01
CA ARG A 163 -28.40 22.26 7.30
C ARG A 163 -29.06 21.29 8.28
N ALA A 164 -29.83 20.33 7.79
CA ALA A 164 -30.51 19.36 8.62
C ALA A 164 -29.58 18.23 9.10
N PHE A 165 -28.47 17.97 8.40
CA PHE A 165 -27.58 16.84 8.71
C PHE A 165 -26.23 17.26 9.30
N ALA A 166 -25.61 18.36 8.89
CA ALA A 166 -24.31 18.83 9.37
C ALA A 166 -24.18 18.83 10.91
N PRO A 167 -25.16 19.27 11.70
CA PRO A 167 -25.07 19.20 13.17
C PRO A 167 -24.96 17.76 13.71
N ARG A 168 -25.42 16.75 12.96
CA ARG A 168 -25.37 15.34 13.38
C ARG A 168 -24.00 14.70 13.22
N ILE A 169 -23.13 15.34 12.43
CA ILE A 169 -21.74 14.95 12.26
C ILE A 169 -20.79 15.85 13.07
N GLY A 170 -21.33 16.79 13.83
CA GLY A 170 -20.56 17.73 14.64
C GLY A 170 -20.02 18.91 13.83
N SER A 171 -20.48 19.12 12.60
CA SER A 171 -20.07 20.25 11.79
C SER A 171 -20.85 21.51 12.12
N ASN A 172 -20.13 22.63 12.11
CA ASN A 172 -20.66 23.98 12.29
C ASN A 172 -20.54 24.80 11.00
N GLU A 173 -19.67 24.39 10.08
CA GLU A 173 -19.37 25.14 8.86
C GLU A 173 -19.48 24.23 7.63
N SER A 174 -20.52 24.46 6.84
CA SER A 174 -20.73 23.80 5.55
C SER A 174 -21.05 24.86 4.50
N ALA A 175 -20.58 24.66 3.28
CA ALA A 175 -20.89 25.51 2.14
C ALA A 175 -21.52 24.72 1.00
N VAL A 176 -22.47 25.36 0.29
CA VAL A 176 -23.14 24.80 -0.88
C VAL A 176 -22.90 25.73 -2.05
N VAL A 177 -22.37 25.22 -3.13
CA VAL A 177 -21.96 25.99 -4.32
C VAL A 177 -22.54 25.37 -5.59
N GLY A 178 -22.99 26.21 -6.49
CA GLY A 178 -23.45 25.77 -7.79
C GLY A 178 -24.87 26.23 -8.12
N PRO A 179 -25.56 25.66 -9.12
CA PRO A 179 -25.13 24.48 -9.90
C PRO A 179 -24.07 24.79 -10.96
N ARG A 180 -23.17 23.86 -11.22
CA ARG A 180 -22.25 23.87 -12.37
C ARG A 180 -22.33 22.52 -13.05
N ASN A 181 -22.50 22.50 -14.36
CA ASN A 181 -22.64 21.25 -15.17
C ASN A 181 -23.73 20.28 -14.66
N GLY A 182 -24.80 20.78 -14.01
CA GLY A 182 -25.87 19.96 -13.41
C GLY A 182 -25.51 19.37 -12.05
N TRP A 183 -24.45 19.87 -11.40
CA TRP A 183 -23.98 19.44 -10.10
C TRP A 183 -23.95 20.60 -9.10
N VAL A 184 -24.43 20.35 -7.90
CA VAL A 184 -24.27 21.21 -6.73
C VAL A 184 -23.17 20.64 -5.85
N ALA A 185 -22.14 21.43 -5.59
CA ALA A 185 -21.05 21.03 -4.73
C ALA A 185 -21.34 21.39 -3.25
N VAL A 186 -20.95 20.50 -2.35
CA VAL A 186 -21.06 20.65 -0.90
C VAL A 186 -19.68 20.43 -0.29
N TYR A 187 -19.27 21.37 0.55
CA TYR A 187 -18.01 21.35 1.31
C TYR A 187 -18.33 21.46 2.80
N ASP A 188 -17.54 20.76 3.62
CA ASP A 188 -17.79 20.72 5.06
C ASP A 188 -16.47 20.48 5.81
N GLU A 189 -16.21 21.25 6.86
CA GLU A 189 -14.97 21.19 7.64
C GLU A 189 -14.63 19.78 8.17
N VAL A 190 -15.65 19.05 8.66
CA VAL A 190 -15.45 17.71 9.24
C VAL A 190 -15.21 16.66 8.15
N VAL A 191 -15.79 16.89 6.96
CA VAL A 191 -15.66 15.99 5.81
C VAL A 191 -14.24 16.02 5.24
N ASP A 192 -13.54 17.15 5.34
CA ASP A 192 -12.14 17.28 4.91
C ASP A 192 -11.19 16.40 5.75
N GLU A 193 -11.55 16.14 7.01
CA GLU A 193 -10.70 15.44 7.96
C GLU A 193 -11.00 13.92 8.08
N ASP A 194 -12.26 13.51 7.84
CA ASP A 194 -12.72 12.14 8.09
C ASP A 194 -13.43 11.50 6.88
N PRO A 195 -12.76 10.59 6.16
CA PRO A 195 -13.36 9.86 5.03
C PRO A 195 -14.62 9.05 5.38
N THR A 196 -14.77 8.64 6.66
CA THR A 196 -15.97 7.91 7.11
C THR A 196 -17.16 8.85 7.18
N VAL A 197 -16.92 10.08 7.65
CA VAL A 197 -17.92 11.14 7.68
C VAL A 197 -18.30 11.56 6.26
N LEU A 198 -17.33 11.66 5.34
CA LEU A 198 -17.57 11.94 3.92
C LEU A 198 -18.61 10.96 3.34
N VAL A 199 -18.37 9.66 3.48
CA VAL A 199 -19.27 8.62 2.95
C VAL A 199 -20.65 8.71 3.60
N ARG A 200 -20.70 8.95 4.91
CA ARG A 200 -21.97 9.06 5.65
C ARG A 200 -22.78 10.27 5.21
N PHE A 201 -22.12 11.42 5.01
CA PHE A 201 -22.77 12.63 4.56
C PHE A 201 -23.28 12.50 3.11
N ALA A 202 -22.43 12.00 2.20
CA ALA A 202 -22.79 11.74 0.82
C ALA A 202 -24.00 10.80 0.71
N ARG A 203 -24.06 9.75 1.54
CA ARG A 203 -25.19 8.82 1.60
C ARG A 203 -26.48 9.49 2.04
N GLU A 204 -26.41 10.33 3.06
CA GLU A 204 -27.59 11.07 3.54
C GLU A 204 -28.12 12.04 2.46
N LEU A 205 -27.23 12.77 1.79
CA LEU A 205 -27.62 13.66 0.69
C LEU A 205 -28.23 12.88 -0.47
N SER A 206 -27.59 11.79 -0.91
CA SER A 206 -28.13 10.94 -1.98
C SER A 206 -29.50 10.36 -1.65
N SER A 207 -29.71 9.92 -0.40
CA SER A 207 -30.98 9.37 0.06
C SER A 207 -32.07 10.44 0.12
N ARG A 208 -31.80 11.61 0.69
CA ARG A 208 -32.79 12.70 0.85
C ARG A 208 -33.18 13.35 -0.46
N MET A 209 -32.19 13.53 -1.33
CA MET A 209 -32.41 14.15 -2.63
C MET A 209 -32.97 13.16 -3.67
N GLY A 210 -32.85 11.84 -3.41
CA GLY A 210 -33.18 10.81 -4.39
C GLY A 210 -32.31 10.90 -5.65
N ALA A 211 -31.13 11.46 -5.53
CA ALA A 211 -30.22 11.84 -6.61
C ALA A 211 -28.91 11.06 -6.58
N VAL A 212 -28.20 11.06 -7.71
CA VAL A 212 -26.81 10.60 -7.78
C VAL A 212 -25.93 11.59 -7.02
N VAL A 213 -25.03 11.06 -6.21
CA VAL A 213 -24.01 11.80 -5.49
C VAL A 213 -22.65 11.19 -5.75
N ILE A 214 -21.67 12.02 -6.08
CA ILE A 214 -20.26 11.65 -6.17
C ILE A 214 -19.53 12.37 -5.03
N ALA A 215 -18.91 11.62 -4.15
CA ALA A 215 -17.99 12.13 -3.14
C ALA A 215 -16.55 11.87 -3.57
N LEU A 216 -15.72 12.89 -3.50
CA LEU A 216 -14.29 12.83 -3.84
C LEU A 216 -13.46 13.27 -2.64
N SER A 217 -12.33 12.62 -2.40
CA SER A 217 -11.31 13.13 -1.47
C SER A 217 -9.90 12.94 -2.02
N LEU A 218 -9.05 13.88 -1.65
CA LEU A 218 -7.60 13.74 -1.64
C LEU A 218 -7.20 13.46 -0.20
N GLU A 219 -6.46 12.39 0.03
CA GLU A 219 -6.06 11.97 1.36
C GLU A 219 -4.53 12.01 1.46
N VAL A 220 -4.02 12.84 2.38
CA VAL A 220 -2.59 13.07 2.67
C VAL A 220 -1.71 13.34 1.44
N ASP A 221 -2.24 14.03 0.42
CA ASP A 221 -1.61 14.29 -0.88
C ASP A 221 -1.19 13.02 -1.68
N GLU A 222 -1.56 11.82 -1.24
CA GLU A 222 -1.06 10.57 -1.81
C GLU A 222 -2.15 9.69 -2.43
N VAL A 223 -3.38 9.77 -1.94
CA VAL A 223 -4.47 8.86 -2.33
C VAL A 223 -5.70 9.63 -2.75
N VAL A 224 -6.34 9.16 -3.82
CA VAL A 224 -7.65 9.65 -4.28
C VAL A 224 -8.71 8.61 -3.97
N ARG A 225 -9.77 9.05 -3.30
CA ARG A 225 -10.99 8.27 -3.10
C ARG A 225 -12.15 8.87 -3.89
N MET A 226 -12.99 8.00 -4.42
CA MET A 226 -14.30 8.35 -4.95
C MET A 226 -15.35 7.37 -4.42
N VAL A 227 -16.51 7.90 -4.06
CA VAL A 227 -17.69 7.07 -3.76
C VAL A 227 -18.86 7.60 -4.58
N ALA A 228 -19.45 6.75 -5.38
CA ALA A 228 -20.64 7.04 -6.17
C ALA A 228 -21.87 6.42 -5.50
N LEU A 229 -22.90 7.24 -5.30
CA LEU A 229 -24.14 6.81 -4.65
C LEU A 229 -25.36 7.14 -5.54
N ASP A 230 -26.35 6.27 -5.50
CA ASP A 230 -27.67 6.53 -6.08
C ASP A 230 -28.74 6.19 -5.03
N ARG A 231 -29.59 7.16 -4.69
CA ARG A 231 -30.68 7.01 -3.71
C ARG A 231 -30.25 6.43 -2.37
N GLY A 232 -29.07 6.83 -1.90
CA GLY A 232 -28.47 6.41 -0.64
C GLY A 232 -27.71 5.06 -0.68
N GLY A 233 -27.77 4.33 -1.80
CA GLY A 233 -26.96 3.12 -2.01
C GLY A 233 -25.63 3.44 -2.65
N ILE A 234 -24.54 2.88 -2.14
CA ILE A 234 -23.23 2.91 -2.83
C ILE A 234 -23.34 2.02 -4.06
N VAL A 235 -22.99 2.55 -5.22
CA VAL A 235 -23.06 1.87 -6.51
C VAL A 235 -21.70 1.69 -7.17
N ASP A 236 -20.69 2.45 -6.71
CA ASP A 236 -19.29 2.30 -7.11
C ASP A 236 -18.37 2.93 -6.07
N GLU A 237 -17.21 2.34 -5.87
CA GLU A 237 -16.14 2.86 -4.99
C GLU A 237 -14.81 2.77 -5.70
N TYR A 238 -13.97 3.78 -5.48
CA TYR A 238 -12.61 3.82 -6.01
C TYR A 238 -11.65 4.31 -4.94
N LEU A 239 -10.51 3.62 -4.85
CA LEU A 239 -9.36 4.06 -4.07
C LEU A 239 -8.10 3.85 -4.94
N SER A 240 -7.35 4.91 -5.21
CA SER A 240 -6.19 4.84 -6.11
C SER A 240 -5.12 3.86 -5.61
N VAL A 241 -5.01 3.68 -4.29
CA VAL A 241 -4.15 2.68 -3.63
C VAL A 241 -5.02 1.86 -2.67
N PRO A 242 -5.62 0.73 -3.13
CA PRO A 242 -6.61 -0.01 -2.35
C PRO A 242 -6.16 -0.46 -0.96
N GLU A 243 -4.89 -0.84 -0.81
CA GLU A 243 -4.33 -1.33 0.46
C GLU A 243 -3.54 -0.25 1.23
N PHE A 244 -3.78 1.04 0.94
CA PHE A 244 -3.08 2.16 1.60
C PHE A 244 -3.24 2.14 3.13
N TYR A 245 -4.41 1.79 3.62
CA TYR A 245 -4.73 1.74 5.06
C TYR A 245 -4.56 0.36 5.71
N GLY A 246 -4.19 -0.63 4.93
CA GLY A 246 -3.98 -2.00 5.40
C GLY A 246 -4.36 -3.05 4.37
N PRO A 247 -3.98 -4.30 4.61
CA PRO A 247 -4.23 -5.38 3.68
C PRO A 247 -5.74 -5.65 3.53
N LEU A 248 -6.17 -5.90 2.29
CA LEU A 248 -7.54 -6.26 1.93
C LEU A 248 -7.61 -7.69 1.38
N ALA A 249 -8.80 -8.31 1.44
CA ALA A 249 -9.02 -9.55 0.71
C ALA A 249 -8.94 -9.28 -0.82
N PRO A 250 -8.46 -10.24 -1.64
CA PRO A 250 -8.29 -10.02 -3.08
C PRO A 250 -9.55 -9.55 -3.81
N GLY A 251 -10.73 -9.96 -3.37
CA GLY A 251 -12.01 -9.51 -3.91
C GLY A 251 -12.30 -8.03 -3.61
N ASP A 252 -11.91 -7.57 -2.42
CA ASP A 252 -12.11 -6.19 -1.99
C ASP A 252 -11.15 -5.24 -2.71
N VAL A 253 -9.91 -5.67 -2.98
CA VAL A 253 -8.95 -4.91 -3.81
C VAL A 253 -9.54 -4.63 -5.20
N ILE A 254 -10.14 -5.65 -5.82
CA ILE A 254 -10.81 -5.50 -7.13
C ILE A 254 -12.02 -4.56 -7.02
N GLY A 255 -12.77 -4.64 -5.91
CA GLY A 255 -13.92 -3.81 -5.64
C GLY A 255 -13.59 -2.31 -5.47
N MET A 256 -12.33 -1.97 -5.17
CA MET A 256 -11.86 -0.59 -5.07
C MET A 256 -11.38 0.01 -6.41
N ALA A 257 -11.51 -0.69 -7.52
CA ALA A 257 -11.27 -0.12 -8.84
C ALA A 257 -12.55 0.49 -9.40
N ALA A 258 -12.47 1.74 -9.85
CA ALA A 258 -13.61 2.43 -10.46
C ALA A 258 -14.23 1.63 -11.60
N ASN A 259 -15.56 1.59 -11.67
CA ASN A 259 -16.29 0.95 -12.76
C ASN A 259 -16.72 1.98 -13.81
N PRO A 260 -16.00 2.10 -14.93
CA PRO A 260 -16.27 3.12 -15.94
C PRO A 260 -17.67 3.03 -16.54
N THR A 261 -18.23 1.82 -16.63
CA THR A 261 -19.58 1.62 -17.19
C THR A 261 -20.67 2.11 -16.24
N VAL A 262 -20.50 1.87 -14.94
CA VAL A 262 -21.42 2.37 -13.92
C VAL A 262 -21.38 3.89 -13.87
N LEU A 263 -20.18 4.47 -13.78
CA LEU A 263 -19.99 5.93 -13.73
C LEU A 263 -20.53 6.62 -15.00
N ALA A 264 -20.24 6.08 -16.18
CA ALA A 264 -20.80 6.61 -17.44
C ALA A 264 -22.33 6.63 -17.45
N ARG A 265 -22.98 5.59 -16.96
CA ARG A 265 -24.43 5.52 -16.86
C ARG A 265 -25.01 6.57 -15.90
N LEU A 266 -24.33 6.84 -14.80
CA LEU A 266 -24.77 7.78 -13.77
C LEU A 266 -24.57 9.24 -14.17
N THR A 267 -23.41 9.54 -14.76
CA THR A 267 -22.94 10.93 -14.98
C THR A 267 -23.01 11.38 -16.43
N GLY A 268 -23.15 10.44 -17.39
CA GLY A 268 -23.01 10.72 -18.82
C GLY A 268 -21.56 10.84 -19.29
N ALA A 269 -20.58 10.52 -18.44
CA ALA A 269 -19.17 10.56 -18.77
C ALA A 269 -18.78 9.54 -19.85
N ASP A 270 -17.67 9.78 -20.53
CA ASP A 270 -17.05 8.81 -21.44
C ASP A 270 -16.37 7.70 -20.64
N PRO A 271 -16.77 6.42 -20.80
CA PRO A 271 -16.17 5.31 -20.04
C PRO A 271 -14.66 5.16 -20.24
N GLN A 272 -14.15 5.52 -21.42
CA GLN A 272 -12.72 5.42 -21.71
C GLN A 272 -11.95 6.50 -20.92
N ARG A 273 -12.46 7.73 -20.89
CA ARG A 273 -11.86 8.80 -20.08
C ARG A 273 -11.87 8.49 -18.60
N VAL A 274 -12.96 7.92 -18.09
CA VAL A 274 -13.04 7.49 -16.69
C VAL A 274 -11.99 6.42 -16.37
N ARG A 275 -11.81 5.42 -17.26
CA ARG A 275 -10.80 4.38 -17.08
C ARG A 275 -9.38 4.94 -17.03
N GLU A 276 -9.07 5.90 -17.89
CA GLU A 276 -7.77 6.56 -17.94
C GLU A 276 -7.53 7.46 -16.72
N ALA A 277 -8.57 8.07 -16.18
CA ALA A 277 -8.51 9.00 -15.06
C ALA A 277 -8.47 8.32 -13.67
N ALA A 278 -8.81 7.04 -13.57
CA ALA A 278 -8.90 6.31 -12.31
C ALA A 278 -7.96 5.09 -12.25
N PRO A 279 -6.63 5.29 -12.35
CA PRO A 279 -5.66 4.20 -12.23
C PRO A 279 -5.57 3.70 -10.78
N THR A 280 -5.26 2.41 -10.61
CA THR A 280 -4.95 1.82 -9.30
C THR A 280 -3.57 1.21 -9.27
N ALA A 281 -2.90 1.26 -8.12
CA ALA A 281 -1.60 0.60 -7.91
C ALA A 281 -1.46 0.12 -6.45
N ALA A 282 -0.41 -0.65 -6.19
CA ALA A 282 -0.07 -1.10 -4.84
C ALA A 282 0.60 0.00 -3.99
N SER A 283 1.16 1.02 -4.63
CA SER A 283 1.87 2.12 -3.95
C SER A 283 1.58 3.45 -4.63
N PRO A 284 1.49 4.57 -3.88
CA PRO A 284 1.38 5.92 -4.47
C PRO A 284 2.52 6.26 -5.45
N ALA A 285 3.71 5.68 -5.24
CA ALA A 285 4.88 5.91 -6.09
C ALA A 285 4.72 5.35 -7.53
N ASP A 286 3.81 4.42 -7.73
CA ASP A 286 3.53 3.79 -9.02
C ASP A 286 2.41 4.52 -9.81
N LEU A 287 1.90 5.63 -9.26
CA LEU A 287 0.80 6.41 -9.83
C LEU A 287 1.27 7.84 -10.20
N PRO A 288 0.56 8.53 -11.10
CA PRO A 288 0.67 9.98 -11.21
C PRO A 288 0.40 10.66 -9.86
N PRO A 289 0.88 11.90 -9.65
CA PRO A 289 0.55 12.67 -8.45
C PRO A 289 -0.95 12.64 -8.15
N ALA A 290 -1.33 12.41 -6.88
CA ALA A 290 -2.73 12.22 -6.51
C ALA A 290 -3.62 13.42 -6.90
N ARG A 291 -3.08 14.66 -6.85
CA ARG A 291 -3.80 15.84 -7.35
C ARG A 291 -4.09 15.81 -8.85
N GLU A 292 -3.18 15.27 -9.66
CA GLU A 292 -3.39 15.10 -11.10
C GLU A 292 -4.43 14.02 -11.38
N THR A 293 -4.40 12.93 -10.63
CA THR A 293 -5.40 11.87 -10.69
C THR A 293 -6.79 12.40 -10.30
N LEU A 294 -6.88 13.17 -9.20
CA LEU A 294 -8.13 13.80 -8.78
C LEU A 294 -8.66 14.77 -9.84
N ALA A 295 -7.81 15.63 -10.38
CA ALA A 295 -8.19 16.59 -11.43
C ALA A 295 -8.71 15.87 -12.69
N SER A 296 -8.01 14.81 -13.11
CA SER A 296 -8.40 14.01 -14.28
C SER A 296 -9.74 13.31 -14.08
N LEU A 297 -9.96 12.75 -12.89
CA LEU A 297 -11.21 12.06 -12.54
C LEU A 297 -12.37 13.07 -12.45
N ALA A 298 -12.18 14.19 -11.77
CA ALA A 298 -13.19 15.26 -11.68
C ALA A 298 -13.57 15.78 -13.07
N ALA A 299 -12.59 16.05 -13.94
CA ALA A 299 -12.83 16.48 -15.31
C ALA A 299 -13.57 15.40 -16.15
N ALA A 300 -13.22 14.12 -16.00
CA ALA A 300 -13.89 13.03 -16.69
C ALA A 300 -15.35 12.88 -16.28
N LEU A 301 -15.69 13.19 -15.01
CA LEU A 301 -17.03 13.13 -14.46
C LEU A 301 -17.82 14.45 -14.58
N GLY A 302 -17.18 15.53 -15.07
CA GLY A 302 -17.81 16.85 -15.21
C GLY A 302 -18.05 17.57 -13.88
N LEU A 303 -17.21 17.32 -12.87
CA LEU A 303 -17.34 17.85 -11.52
C LEU A 303 -16.47 19.11 -11.35
N ASP A 304 -17.07 20.28 -11.27
CA ASP A 304 -16.38 21.51 -10.96
C ASP A 304 -16.21 21.69 -9.44
N GLY A 305 -15.08 22.30 -9.01
CA GLY A 305 -14.81 22.58 -7.59
C GLY A 305 -14.31 21.37 -6.79
N ALA A 306 -13.88 20.28 -7.45
CA ALA A 306 -13.39 19.07 -6.77
C ALA A 306 -11.92 19.20 -6.30
N MET A 307 -11.24 20.31 -6.57
CA MET A 307 -9.80 20.47 -6.32
C MET A 307 -9.47 21.16 -5.00
N HIS A 308 -10.45 21.41 -4.17
CA HIS A 308 -10.34 21.97 -2.83
C HIS A 308 -11.44 21.42 -1.91
N GLY A 309 -11.24 21.56 -0.61
CA GLY A 309 -12.24 21.32 0.42
C GLY A 309 -12.83 22.61 0.96
N HIS A 310 -13.44 22.52 2.15
CA HIS A 310 -14.07 23.67 2.82
C HIS A 310 -13.07 24.82 3.05
N ALA A 311 -11.86 24.51 3.54
CA ALA A 311 -10.82 25.50 3.80
C ALA A 311 -10.29 26.24 2.53
N GLY A 312 -10.53 25.67 1.33
CA GLY A 312 -10.08 26.26 0.06
C GLY A 312 -11.10 27.19 -0.60
N LEU A 313 -12.32 27.32 -0.07
CA LEU A 313 -13.39 28.10 -0.68
C LEU A 313 -13.09 29.60 -0.80
N ASP A 314 -12.38 30.18 0.16
CA ASP A 314 -12.03 31.60 0.16
C ASP A 314 -10.96 31.95 -0.90
N ALA A 315 -10.17 30.98 -1.31
CA ALA A 315 -9.14 31.17 -2.34
C ALA A 315 -9.75 31.26 -3.76
N ASP A 316 -10.79 30.48 -4.06
CA ASP A 316 -11.48 30.47 -5.36
C ASP A 316 -12.43 31.69 -5.54
N ALA A 317 -12.88 32.28 -4.44
CA ALA A 317 -13.72 33.51 -4.49
C ALA A 317 -12.91 34.77 -4.80
N ALA A 318 -11.58 34.72 -4.74
CA ALA A 318 -10.68 35.84 -4.97
C ALA A 318 -10.03 35.87 -6.38
N GLY A 319 -10.32 34.90 -7.25
CA GLY A 319 -9.84 34.79 -8.64
C GLY A 319 -10.95 34.94 -9.67
#